data_1cc764bb7c5c20d41169bf9e01781bb2
#
_entry.id   1cc764bb7c5c20d41169bf9e01781bb2
#
_cell.length_a   1.000
_cell.length_b   1.000
_cell.length_c   1.000
_cell.angle_alpha   90.00
_cell.angle_beta   90.00
_cell.angle_gamma   90.00
#
_symmetry.space_group_name_H-M   'P 1'
#
loop_
_entity.id
_entity.type
_entity.pdbx_description
1 polymer ?
#
loop_
_entity_poly.entity_id
_entity_poly.type
_entity_poly.pdbx_seq_one_letter_code
_entity_poly.pdbx_strand_id
1 'polypeptide(L)'
;LWKFPEIFLFAKKIFSVTMATYFNFQNMANSLNKVQLIGNLTADPEVRETPNGQKVATFSVATNRRWKDASGMTQEQVEYHSVTAWRWLADIAEQYMNKGKKVYVEGYLQTRSWDDATTGQKRYKTEIVADNIILLSSAGGANAGGDVAGFSAAA
;
A
#
# COMPACT_ATOMS: atom_id res chain seq x y z
N LEU A 1 -1.63 67.70 -5.38
CA LEU A 1 -2.80 66.91 -4.94
C LEU A 1 -2.56 65.46 -5.42
N TRP A 2 -2.05 64.62 -4.56
CA TRP A 2 -1.84 63.21 -4.85
C TRP A 2 -3.17 62.43 -4.65
N LYS A 3 -3.63 61.73 -5.68
CA LYS A 3 -4.84 60.90 -5.62
C LYS A 3 -4.52 59.63 -4.85
N PHE A 4 -5.00 59.54 -3.63
CA PHE A 4 -4.90 58.38 -2.74
C PHE A 4 -5.81 57.18 -3.00
N PRO A 5 -6.67 57.12 -4.05
CA PRO A 5 -7.56 55.95 -4.20
C PRO A 5 -6.93 54.73 -4.84
N GLU A 6 -5.82 54.83 -5.58
CA GLU A 6 -5.26 53.69 -6.31
C GLU A 6 -4.46 52.75 -5.42
N ILE A 7 -3.77 53.31 -4.40
CA ILE A 7 -2.99 52.49 -3.44
C ILE A 7 -3.90 51.59 -2.59
N PHE A 8 -5.10 52.08 -2.27
CA PHE A 8 -6.07 51.34 -1.48
C PHE A 8 -6.71 50.16 -2.29
N LEU A 9 -6.88 50.35 -3.60
CA LEU A 9 -7.39 49.30 -4.49
C LEU A 9 -6.33 48.21 -4.71
N PHE A 10 -5.07 48.63 -4.83
CA PHE A 10 -3.95 47.70 -5.00
C PHE A 10 -3.69 46.85 -3.73
N ALA A 11 -3.79 47.47 -2.57
CA ALA A 11 -3.66 46.81 -1.27
C ALA A 11 -4.81 45.79 -1.04
N LYS A 12 -6.04 46.12 -1.42
CA LYS A 12 -7.18 45.19 -1.37
C LYS A 12 -7.01 43.99 -2.31
N LYS A 13 -6.44 44.21 -3.50
CA LYS A 13 -6.21 43.14 -4.48
C LYS A 13 -5.11 42.19 -4.02
N ILE A 14 -4.01 42.72 -3.44
CA ILE A 14 -2.92 41.91 -2.87
C ILE A 14 -3.44 41.14 -1.66
N PHE A 15 -4.20 41.76 -0.76
CA PHE A 15 -4.78 41.12 0.41
C PHE A 15 -5.76 40.00 0.04
N SER A 16 -6.59 40.20 -1.01
CA SER A 16 -7.51 39.17 -1.50
C SER A 16 -6.80 37.97 -2.11
N VAL A 17 -5.71 38.19 -2.89
CA VAL A 17 -4.93 37.11 -3.47
C VAL A 17 -4.15 36.34 -2.39
N THR A 18 -3.58 37.04 -1.38
CA THR A 18 -2.85 36.42 -0.28
C THR A 18 -3.80 35.61 0.61
N MET A 19 -5.02 36.11 0.88
CA MET A 19 -6.03 35.37 1.65
C MET A 19 -6.57 34.15 0.88
N ALA A 20 -6.76 34.27 -0.44
CA ALA A 20 -7.19 33.14 -1.27
C ALA A 20 -6.12 32.02 -1.33
N THR A 21 -4.83 32.39 -1.36
CA THR A 21 -3.72 31.44 -1.30
C THR A 21 -3.59 30.80 0.09
N TYR A 22 -3.80 31.56 1.16
CA TYR A 22 -3.82 31.04 2.54
C TYR A 22 -5.00 30.11 2.79
N PHE A 23 -6.18 30.39 2.21
CA PHE A 23 -7.38 29.57 2.39
C PHE A 23 -7.26 28.22 1.66
N ASN A 24 -6.57 28.20 0.50
CA ASN A 24 -6.29 26.95 -0.21
C ASN A 24 -5.26 26.05 0.50
N PHE A 25 -4.37 26.62 1.30
CA PHE A 25 -3.37 25.84 2.05
C PHE A 25 -3.99 25.13 3.28
N GLN A 26 -5.09 25.65 3.84
CA GLN A 26 -5.77 25.03 4.98
C GLN A 26 -6.67 23.83 4.61
N ASN A 27 -6.94 23.64 3.32
CA ASN A 27 -7.72 22.49 2.82
C ASN A 27 -6.84 21.33 2.32
N MET A 28 -5.53 21.36 2.52
CA MET A 28 -4.68 20.19 2.29
C MET A 28 -4.91 19.22 3.45
N ALA A 29 -5.60 18.13 3.17
CA ALA A 29 -5.74 17.02 4.12
C ALA A 29 -4.34 16.49 4.47
N ASN A 30 -3.84 16.84 5.66
CA ASN A 30 -2.53 16.42 6.17
C ASN A 30 -2.57 14.96 6.66
N SER A 31 -3.11 14.07 5.86
CA SER A 31 -3.19 12.65 6.17
C SER A 31 -2.48 11.82 5.11
N LEU A 32 -1.79 10.79 5.54
CA LEU A 32 -1.13 9.82 4.67
C LEU A 32 -1.72 8.43 4.95
N ASN A 33 -2.16 7.75 3.90
CA ASN A 33 -2.55 6.35 3.94
C ASN A 33 -1.76 5.62 2.86
N LYS A 34 -0.61 5.04 3.25
CA LYS A 34 0.31 4.36 2.34
C LYS A 34 0.88 3.12 3.00
N VAL A 35 0.93 2.03 2.23
CA VAL A 35 1.51 0.75 2.63
C VAL A 35 2.56 0.35 1.61
N GLN A 36 3.69 -0.17 2.08
CA GLN A 36 4.73 -0.78 1.27
C GLN A 36 5.15 -2.09 1.93
N LEU A 37 5.08 -3.19 1.19
CA LEU A 37 5.40 -4.52 1.66
C LEU A 37 6.35 -5.22 0.70
N ILE A 38 7.30 -5.96 1.26
CA ILE A 38 8.06 -6.99 0.53
C ILE A 38 7.82 -8.30 1.27
N GLY A 39 7.29 -9.28 0.57
CA GLY A 39 6.99 -10.59 1.17
C GLY A 39 6.77 -11.66 0.11
N ASN A 40 6.36 -12.83 0.56
CA ASN A 40 6.10 -13.98 -0.31
C ASN A 40 4.59 -14.27 -0.39
N LEU A 41 4.13 -14.65 -1.55
CA LEU A 41 2.76 -15.11 -1.75
C LEU A 41 2.51 -16.42 -0.99
N THR A 42 1.42 -16.46 -0.23
CA THR A 42 1.04 -17.66 0.55
C THR A 42 0.28 -18.70 -0.26
N ALA A 43 -0.42 -18.26 -1.31
CA ALA A 43 -1.17 -19.06 -2.25
C ALA A 43 -1.17 -18.36 -3.63
N ASP A 44 -1.67 -19.08 -4.64
CA ASP A 44 -1.94 -18.46 -5.94
C ASP A 44 -3.02 -17.39 -5.81
N PRO A 45 -2.94 -16.29 -6.58
CA PRO A 45 -3.96 -15.25 -6.58
C PRO A 45 -5.32 -15.79 -7.04
N GLU A 46 -6.37 -15.42 -6.32
CA GLU A 46 -7.74 -15.67 -6.73
C GLU A 46 -8.21 -14.52 -7.62
N VAL A 47 -8.43 -14.81 -8.90
CA VAL A 47 -8.87 -13.83 -9.89
C VAL A 47 -10.34 -14.06 -10.22
N ARG A 48 -11.11 -12.96 -10.24
CA ARG A 48 -12.53 -12.97 -10.60
C ARG A 48 -12.88 -11.72 -11.38
N GLU A 49 -13.97 -11.79 -12.09
CA GLU A 49 -14.54 -10.65 -12.80
C GLU A 49 -15.76 -10.12 -12.03
N THR A 50 -15.83 -8.79 -11.92
CA THR A 50 -16.99 -8.13 -11.32
C THR A 50 -18.14 -8.05 -12.34
N PRO A 51 -19.40 -7.84 -11.89
CA PRO A 51 -20.55 -7.67 -12.80
C PRO A 51 -20.37 -6.56 -13.83
N ASN A 52 -19.48 -5.62 -13.57
CA ASN A 52 -19.15 -4.51 -14.47
C ASN A 52 -17.99 -4.83 -15.44
N GLY A 53 -17.58 -6.10 -15.56
CA GLY A 53 -16.51 -6.53 -16.44
C GLY A 53 -15.09 -6.15 -15.99
N GLN A 54 -14.90 -5.77 -14.73
CA GLN A 54 -13.57 -5.44 -14.21
C GLN A 54 -12.94 -6.63 -13.51
N LYS A 55 -11.72 -6.98 -13.89
CA LYS A 55 -10.93 -7.99 -13.18
C LYS A 55 -10.45 -7.49 -11.83
N VAL A 56 -10.52 -8.36 -10.85
CA VAL A 56 -9.98 -8.18 -9.50
C VAL A 56 -9.25 -9.45 -9.08
N ALA A 57 -8.04 -9.28 -8.56
CA ALA A 57 -7.25 -10.36 -7.97
C ALA A 57 -7.14 -10.14 -6.46
N THR A 58 -7.33 -11.19 -5.69
CA THR A 58 -7.15 -11.19 -4.23
C THR A 58 -6.07 -12.21 -3.89
N PHE A 59 -5.09 -11.80 -3.09
CA PHE A 59 -3.99 -12.66 -2.65
C PHE A 59 -3.49 -12.24 -1.27
N SER A 60 -2.70 -13.11 -0.65
CA SER A 60 -2.10 -12.86 0.66
C SER A 60 -0.58 -12.84 0.56
N VAL A 61 0.04 -11.83 1.18
CA VAL A 61 1.49 -11.66 1.27
C VAL A 61 1.92 -11.92 2.70
N ALA A 62 2.85 -12.86 2.90
CA ALA A 62 3.49 -13.14 4.18
C ALA A 62 4.76 -12.30 4.34
N THR A 63 4.88 -11.62 5.47
CA THR A 63 6.08 -10.90 5.88
C THR A 63 6.62 -11.50 7.17
N ASN A 64 7.93 -11.74 7.23
CA ASN A 64 8.58 -12.36 8.37
C ASN A 64 9.37 -11.31 9.16
N ARG A 65 9.21 -11.31 10.47
CA ARG A 65 10.01 -10.53 11.40
C ARG A 65 10.80 -11.45 12.31
N ARG A 66 12.11 -11.23 12.42
CA ARG A 66 12.97 -11.95 13.32
C ARG A 66 13.64 -10.99 14.30
N TRP A 67 13.69 -11.36 15.58
CA TRP A 67 14.36 -10.58 16.62
C TRP A 67 14.93 -11.51 17.69
N LYS A 68 15.88 -11.00 18.48
CA LYS A 68 16.35 -11.70 19.67
C LYS A 68 15.58 -11.20 20.88
N ASP A 69 15.13 -12.13 21.71
CA ASP A 69 14.51 -11.80 22.99
C ASP A 69 15.55 -11.47 24.07
N ALA A 70 15.09 -11.14 25.29
CA ALA A 70 15.95 -10.78 26.41
C ALA A 70 16.89 -11.94 26.85
N SER A 71 16.55 -13.19 26.51
CA SER A 71 17.39 -14.38 26.80
C SER A 71 18.39 -14.68 25.67
N GLY A 72 18.40 -13.89 24.59
CA GLY A 72 19.25 -14.07 23.42
C GLY A 72 18.71 -15.08 22.41
N MET A 73 17.55 -15.68 22.65
CA MET A 73 16.92 -16.60 21.70
C MET A 73 16.29 -15.88 20.53
N THR A 74 16.42 -16.46 19.33
CA THR A 74 15.81 -15.90 18.13
C THR A 74 14.32 -16.23 18.10
N GLN A 75 13.51 -15.20 18.03
CA GLN A 75 12.05 -15.29 17.83
C GLN A 75 11.72 -14.94 16.37
N GLU A 76 10.70 -15.58 15.84
CA GLU A 76 10.17 -15.33 14.49
C GLU A 76 8.66 -15.15 14.55
N GLN A 77 8.17 -14.15 13.83
CA GLN A 77 6.75 -13.87 13.68
C GLN A 77 6.44 -13.68 12.20
N VAL A 78 5.35 -14.27 11.75
CA VAL A 78 4.83 -14.11 10.38
C VAL A 78 3.53 -13.35 10.43
N GLU A 79 3.43 -12.30 9.61
CA GLU A 79 2.20 -11.55 9.42
C GLU A 79 1.67 -11.76 8.01
N TYR A 80 0.34 -11.91 7.90
CA TYR A 80 -0.35 -12.17 6.65
C TYR A 80 -1.19 -10.96 6.25
N HIS A 81 -0.90 -10.41 5.07
CA HIS A 81 -1.54 -9.20 4.58
C HIS A 81 -2.44 -9.53 3.40
N SER A 82 -3.76 -9.27 3.53
CA SER A 82 -4.70 -9.38 2.42
C SER A 82 -4.52 -8.22 1.46
N VAL A 83 -4.31 -8.52 0.19
CA VAL A 83 -4.11 -7.54 -0.89
C VAL A 83 -5.17 -7.75 -1.96
N THR A 84 -5.74 -6.64 -2.44
CA THR A 84 -6.67 -6.60 -3.56
C THR A 84 -6.05 -5.77 -4.68
N ALA A 85 -5.94 -6.35 -5.86
CA ALA A 85 -5.42 -5.71 -7.08
C ALA A 85 -6.52 -5.61 -8.14
N TRP A 86 -6.60 -4.47 -8.84
CA TRP A 86 -7.65 -4.17 -9.80
C TRP A 86 -7.10 -4.01 -11.22
N ARG A 87 -7.95 -4.30 -12.22
CA ARG A 87 -7.68 -4.05 -13.64
C ARG A 87 -6.37 -4.71 -14.08
N TRP A 88 -5.44 -3.93 -14.68
CA TRP A 88 -4.16 -4.39 -15.18
C TRP A 88 -3.26 -5.06 -14.12
N LEU A 89 -3.36 -4.66 -12.84
CA LEU A 89 -2.66 -5.34 -11.75
C LEU A 89 -3.23 -6.74 -11.48
N ALA A 90 -4.53 -6.93 -11.70
CA ALA A 90 -5.16 -8.25 -11.62
C ALA A 90 -4.70 -9.15 -12.78
N ASP A 91 -4.50 -8.60 -14.00
CA ASP A 91 -3.94 -9.35 -15.12
C ASP A 91 -2.48 -9.78 -14.85
N ILE A 92 -1.66 -8.90 -14.25
CA ILE A 92 -0.30 -9.27 -13.81
C ILE A 92 -0.35 -10.38 -12.76
N ALA A 93 -1.25 -10.28 -11.80
CA ALA A 93 -1.41 -11.30 -10.77
C ALA A 93 -1.77 -12.65 -11.38
N GLU A 94 -2.73 -12.70 -12.32
CA GLU A 94 -3.17 -13.91 -13.00
C GLU A 94 -2.06 -14.58 -13.82
N GLN A 95 -1.27 -13.77 -14.55
CA GLN A 95 -0.30 -14.29 -15.50
C GLN A 95 1.05 -14.66 -14.87
N TYR A 96 1.46 -13.94 -13.86
CA TYR A 96 2.84 -14.00 -13.39
C TYR A 96 3.01 -14.33 -11.90
N MET A 97 1.95 -14.28 -11.09
CA MET A 97 2.04 -14.50 -9.66
C MET A 97 1.60 -15.90 -9.29
N ASN A 98 2.44 -16.61 -8.50
CA ASN A 98 2.15 -17.94 -7.97
C ASN A 98 2.59 -18.01 -6.49
N LYS A 99 2.08 -19.00 -5.78
CA LYS A 99 2.49 -19.32 -4.41
C LYS A 99 4.02 -19.33 -4.25
N GLY A 100 4.52 -18.69 -3.21
CA GLY A 100 5.95 -18.64 -2.87
C GLY A 100 6.74 -17.54 -3.57
N LYS A 101 6.24 -16.92 -4.64
CA LYS A 101 6.93 -15.80 -5.29
C LYS A 101 7.07 -14.60 -4.37
N LYS A 102 8.26 -13.98 -4.43
CA LYS A 102 8.55 -12.74 -3.72
C LYS A 102 8.05 -11.55 -4.52
N VAL A 103 7.29 -10.68 -3.86
CA VAL A 103 6.68 -9.50 -4.47
C VAL A 103 6.91 -8.28 -3.60
N TYR A 104 7.03 -7.11 -4.24
CA TYR A 104 6.84 -5.81 -3.62
C TYR A 104 5.43 -5.33 -3.97
N VAL A 105 4.72 -4.87 -2.96
CA VAL A 105 3.38 -4.29 -3.10
C VAL A 105 3.39 -2.90 -2.50
N GLU A 106 2.90 -1.94 -3.24
CA GLU A 106 2.62 -0.58 -2.79
C GLU A 106 1.14 -0.29 -2.95
N GLY A 107 0.52 0.39 -1.97
CA GLY A 107 -0.89 0.70 -1.99
C GLY A 107 -1.33 1.43 -0.73
N TYR A 108 -2.60 1.30 -0.39
CA TYR A 108 -3.20 1.93 0.79
C TYR A 108 -4.14 0.97 1.51
N LEU A 109 -4.41 1.26 2.79
CA LEU A 109 -5.36 0.51 3.61
C LEU A 109 -6.79 0.93 3.28
N GLN A 110 -7.67 -0.04 3.09
CA GLN A 110 -9.10 0.16 2.94
C GLN A 110 -9.85 -0.77 3.90
N THR A 111 -10.72 -0.20 4.72
CA THR A 111 -11.61 -0.98 5.59
C THR A 111 -13.00 -1.01 4.97
N ARG A 112 -13.51 -2.22 4.73
CA ARG A 112 -14.89 -2.47 4.32
C ARG A 112 -15.70 -2.91 5.52
N SER A 113 -16.97 -2.56 5.54
CA SER A 113 -17.91 -3.05 6.54
C SER A 113 -19.17 -3.60 5.87
N TRP A 114 -19.71 -4.65 6.45
CA TRP A 114 -20.99 -5.27 6.03
C TRP A 114 -21.70 -5.81 7.26
N ASP A 115 -23.00 -5.98 7.13
CA ASP A 115 -23.79 -6.62 8.18
C ASP A 115 -23.78 -8.14 7.94
N ASP A 116 -23.44 -8.90 8.98
CA ASP A 116 -23.45 -10.36 8.96
C ASP A 116 -24.90 -10.84 8.88
N ALA A 117 -25.24 -11.52 7.80
CA ALA A 117 -26.60 -11.98 7.52
C ALA A 117 -27.14 -12.96 8.60
N THR A 118 -26.26 -13.63 9.36
CA THR A 118 -26.65 -14.63 10.37
C THR A 118 -26.80 -14.01 11.74
N THR A 119 -25.93 -13.07 12.10
CA THR A 119 -25.87 -12.49 13.45
C THR A 119 -26.39 -11.06 13.52
N GLY A 120 -26.60 -10.38 12.38
CA GLY A 120 -26.96 -8.97 12.31
C GLY A 120 -25.85 -8.01 12.81
N GLN A 121 -24.69 -8.55 13.15
CA GLN A 121 -23.57 -7.75 13.65
C GLN A 121 -22.77 -7.15 12.51
N LYS A 122 -22.28 -5.94 12.71
CA LYS A 122 -21.40 -5.26 11.77
C LYS A 122 -20.02 -5.89 11.78
N ARG A 123 -19.58 -6.38 10.64
CA ARG A 123 -18.24 -6.94 10.41
C ARG A 123 -17.37 -5.92 9.69
N TYR A 124 -16.08 -5.94 10.00
CA TYR A 124 -15.08 -5.08 9.39
C TYR A 124 -13.95 -5.95 8.84
N LYS A 125 -13.45 -5.60 7.66
CA LYS A 125 -12.24 -6.19 7.09
C LYS A 125 -11.36 -5.08 6.54
N THR A 126 -10.14 -4.99 7.04
CA THR A 126 -9.12 -4.10 6.48
C THR A 126 -8.27 -4.89 5.51
N GLU A 127 -8.11 -4.37 4.31
CA GLU A 127 -7.28 -4.94 3.25
C GLU A 127 -6.42 -3.85 2.60
N ILE A 128 -5.38 -4.26 1.90
CA ILE A 128 -4.51 -3.36 1.14
C ILE A 128 -5.02 -3.33 -0.29
N VAL A 129 -5.32 -2.15 -0.79
CA VAL A 129 -5.60 -1.95 -2.22
C VAL A 129 -4.29 -1.59 -2.89
N ALA A 130 -3.85 -2.43 -3.83
CA ALA A 130 -2.58 -2.24 -4.51
C ALA A 130 -2.68 -1.15 -5.59
N ASP A 131 -1.73 -0.22 -5.55
CA ASP A 131 -1.47 0.78 -6.60
C ASP A 131 -0.35 0.33 -7.54
N ASN A 132 0.60 -0.46 -7.01
CA ASN A 132 1.74 -0.98 -7.76
C ASN A 132 2.19 -2.35 -7.23
N ILE A 133 2.64 -3.23 -8.13
CA ILE A 133 3.19 -4.55 -7.81
C ILE A 133 4.44 -4.76 -8.63
N ILE A 134 5.54 -5.18 -7.98
CA ILE A 134 6.79 -5.55 -8.63
C ILE A 134 7.12 -7.00 -8.25
N LEU A 135 7.36 -7.83 -9.26
CA LEU A 135 7.81 -9.20 -9.06
C LEU A 135 9.32 -9.20 -8.79
N LEU A 136 9.72 -9.66 -7.61
CA LEU A 136 11.12 -9.67 -7.17
C LEU A 136 11.81 -11.03 -7.37
N SER A 137 11.03 -12.09 -7.68
CA SER A 137 11.55 -13.38 -8.07
C SER A 137 11.65 -13.47 -9.60
N SER A 138 12.80 -13.90 -10.13
CA SER A 138 12.99 -14.16 -11.55
C SER A 138 12.00 -15.23 -12.04
N ALA A 139 11.60 -15.15 -13.31
CA ALA A 139 10.70 -16.08 -13.97
C ALA A 139 11.40 -17.43 -14.28
N GLY A 140 11.91 -18.11 -13.29
CA GLY A 140 12.59 -19.39 -13.48
C GLY A 140 13.59 -19.65 -12.37
N GLY A 141 13.09 -20.24 -11.28
CA GLY A 141 13.97 -20.65 -10.19
C GLY A 141 13.21 -21.45 -9.15
N ALA A 142 13.03 -22.72 -9.44
CA ALA A 142 12.89 -23.70 -8.38
C ALA A 142 14.11 -23.58 -7.45
N ASN A 143 13.85 -23.45 -6.13
CA ASN A 143 14.78 -23.69 -5.04
C ASN A 143 16.27 -23.42 -5.32
N ALA A 144 16.74 -22.23 -4.99
CA ALA A 144 18.11 -22.06 -4.54
C ALA A 144 18.03 -21.58 -3.08
N GLY A 145 18.04 -22.52 -2.15
CA GLY A 145 18.56 -22.30 -0.81
C GLY A 145 20.02 -21.86 -0.96
N GLY A 146 20.24 -20.59 -1.12
CA GLY A 146 21.55 -19.97 -1.15
C GLY A 146 21.84 -19.49 0.27
N ASP A 147 22.65 -20.26 1.00
CA ASP A 147 23.43 -19.78 2.12
C ASP A 147 24.10 -18.47 1.73
N VAL A 148 23.68 -17.38 2.31
CA VAL A 148 24.48 -16.17 2.37
C VAL A 148 25.55 -16.33 3.46
N ALA A 149 26.54 -17.17 3.15
CA ALA A 149 27.78 -17.20 3.90
C ALA A 149 28.58 -15.93 3.60
N GLY A 150 28.86 -15.15 4.62
CA GLY A 150 30.06 -14.35 4.74
C GLY A 150 30.07 -12.97 4.11
N PHE A 151 29.52 -11.98 4.84
CA PHE A 151 30.19 -10.68 4.90
C PHE A 151 30.93 -10.59 6.25
N SER A 152 32.17 -11.08 6.26
CA SER A 152 33.17 -10.78 7.30
C SER A 152 33.66 -9.36 6.99
N ALA A 153 33.31 -8.39 7.82
CA ALA A 153 34.01 -7.12 7.87
C ALA A 153 35.32 -7.35 8.64
N ALA A 154 36.44 -7.28 7.91
CA ALA A 154 37.75 -7.19 8.48
C ALA A 154 38.12 -5.74 8.76
N ALA A 155 38.74 -5.54 9.96
CA ALA A 155 39.48 -4.42 10.52
C ALA A 155 38.67 -3.22 11.00
#